data_4bb7e1eb7978475cb6d3b0924168dee5
#
_entry.id   4bb7e1eb7978475cb6d3b0924168dee5
#
_cell.length_a   1.000
_cell.length_b   1.000
_cell.length_c   1.000
_cell.angle_alpha   90.00
_cell.angle_beta   90.00
_cell.angle_gamma   90.00
#
_symmetry.space_group_name_H-M   'P 1'
#
loop_
_entity.id
_entity.type
_entity.pdbx_description
1 polymer ?
#
loop_
_entity_poly.entity_id
_entity_poly.type
_entity_poly.pdbx_seq_one_letter_code
_entity_poly.pdbx_strand_id
1 'polypeptide(L)'
;MRAVGNFGVPALLGGNFYVLPTLIHFQIVGFFNLHTAGAIAIVNISMVGLAILISQYVMAKRSYVTITSTTQGAQVSVSKTLKWCGILFCSCVIFFSLLPHITVIVTSFTEGWSGTRYPTKFSFENYQRIFQIAKTPILNSLFLAITATLVATVVGTLLSYIAVRKQFHGKWILDLTVMLPFILPGIVVGVAILSGFSSGLMVLTGTWMIMVIGFFIRRMPYIFRSATASLSQIDISVEEASAIAGASWGATFFRITLPLMAPGILAGAVICFSTLMGELSTTIILYSAGWKTITVAIIEYLFSATIGPAYALGTILIVLVLSAITLANRLLGRKMSQMFKMV
;
A
#
# COMPACT_ATOMS: atom_id res chain seq x y z
N MET A 1 1.15 -12.80 7.50
CA MET A 1 2.39 -12.11 7.10
C MET A 1 2.37 -10.61 7.42
N ARG A 2 1.35 -9.83 7.04
CA ARG A 2 1.27 -8.39 7.38
C ARG A 2 1.26 -8.10 8.88
N ALA A 3 0.69 -8.98 9.71
CA ALA A 3 0.66 -8.81 11.16
C ALA A 3 2.04 -8.85 11.80
N VAL A 4 2.92 -9.78 11.38
CA VAL A 4 4.29 -9.93 11.91
C VAL A 4 5.18 -8.73 11.58
N GLY A 5 4.92 -8.05 10.47
CA GLY A 5 5.66 -6.86 10.04
C GLY A 5 5.02 -5.53 10.46
N ASN A 6 3.94 -5.55 11.23
CA ASN A 6 3.26 -4.34 11.65
C ASN A 6 4.02 -3.63 12.77
N PHE A 7 4.41 -2.39 12.52
CA PHE A 7 5.06 -1.53 13.52
C PHE A 7 4.04 -0.63 14.24
N GLY A 8 3.14 0.02 13.50
CA GLY A 8 2.32 1.11 14.02
C GLY A 8 1.37 0.70 15.14
N VAL A 9 0.65 -0.41 14.99
CA VAL A 9 -0.30 -0.87 16.01
C VAL A 9 0.41 -1.28 17.30
N PRO A 10 1.46 -2.15 17.26
CA PRO A 10 2.21 -2.48 18.47
C PRO A 10 2.93 -1.28 19.14
N ALA A 11 3.39 -0.33 18.35
CA ALA A 11 4.05 0.87 18.89
C ALA A 11 3.08 1.75 19.68
N LEU A 12 1.81 1.79 19.31
CA LEU A 12 0.78 2.62 19.97
C LEU A 12 0.05 1.89 21.08
N LEU A 13 -0.27 0.60 20.89
CA LEU A 13 -1.13 -0.16 21.80
C LEU A 13 -0.36 -1.15 22.68
N GLY A 14 0.89 -1.45 22.32
CA GLY A 14 1.67 -2.49 22.99
C GLY A 14 2.14 -2.14 24.41
N GLY A 15 2.17 -0.86 24.78
CA GLY A 15 2.72 -0.44 26.08
C GLY A 15 4.12 -1.00 26.28
N ASN A 16 4.29 -1.83 27.32
CA ASN A 16 5.56 -2.52 27.62
C ASN A 16 5.75 -3.84 26.86
N PHE A 17 4.82 -4.21 25.97
CA PHE A 17 4.94 -5.41 25.15
C PHE A 17 5.63 -5.09 23.83
N TYR A 18 6.87 -5.52 23.68
CA TYR A 18 7.67 -5.26 22.50
C TYR A 18 7.59 -6.41 21.51
N VAL A 19 7.29 -6.10 20.25
CA VAL A 19 7.42 -7.01 19.11
C VAL A 19 8.69 -6.70 18.33
N LEU A 20 9.17 -7.65 17.49
CA LEU A 20 10.41 -7.44 16.73
C LEU A 20 10.48 -6.11 15.97
N PRO A 21 9.44 -5.66 15.23
CA PRO A 21 9.47 -4.35 14.59
C PRO A 21 9.66 -3.18 15.54
N THR A 22 9.04 -3.18 16.73
CA THR A 22 9.22 -2.12 17.72
C THR A 22 10.61 -2.14 18.33
N LEU A 23 11.18 -3.32 18.58
CA LEU A 23 12.56 -3.46 19.05
C LEU A 23 13.56 -2.94 18.02
N ILE A 24 13.39 -3.23 16.73
CA ILE A 24 14.24 -2.68 15.66
C ILE A 24 14.21 -1.15 15.70
N HIS A 25 13.03 -0.56 15.79
CA HIS A 25 12.87 0.90 15.89
C HIS A 25 13.60 1.48 17.12
N PHE A 26 13.44 0.86 18.29
CA PHE A 26 14.13 1.28 19.51
C PHE A 26 15.65 1.22 19.38
N GLN A 27 16.18 0.19 18.74
CA GLN A 27 17.64 0.08 18.51
C GLN A 27 18.17 1.20 17.62
N ILE A 28 17.39 1.65 16.63
CA ILE A 28 17.81 2.70 15.70
C ILE A 28 17.64 4.09 16.34
N VAL A 29 16.44 4.40 16.83
CA VAL A 29 16.07 5.76 17.25
C VAL A 29 16.47 6.01 18.72
N GLY A 30 16.37 4.99 19.58
CA GLY A 30 16.69 5.13 21.00
C GLY A 30 18.16 4.91 21.34
N PHE A 31 18.81 3.93 20.68
CA PHE A 31 20.18 3.53 21.02
C PHE A 31 21.19 3.80 19.91
N PHE A 32 20.75 4.28 18.75
CA PHE A 32 21.61 4.53 17.56
C PHE A 32 22.46 3.31 17.14
N ASN A 33 21.95 2.09 17.41
CA ASN A 33 22.66 0.84 17.18
C ASN A 33 22.11 0.10 15.94
N LEU A 34 22.66 0.43 14.76
CA LEU A 34 22.29 -0.21 13.49
C LEU A 34 22.66 -1.69 13.45
N HIS A 35 23.75 -2.10 14.10
CA HIS A 35 24.20 -3.50 14.08
C HIS A 35 23.20 -4.42 14.79
N THR A 36 22.77 -4.06 15.99
CA THR A 36 21.76 -4.82 16.72
C THR A 36 20.40 -4.78 16.03
N ALA A 37 20.01 -3.62 15.46
CA ALA A 37 18.80 -3.51 14.64
C ALA A 37 18.83 -4.44 13.45
N GLY A 38 19.98 -4.54 12.75
CA GLY A 38 20.22 -5.47 11.65
C GLY A 38 20.09 -6.93 12.07
N ALA A 39 20.66 -7.32 13.21
CA ALA A 39 20.56 -8.67 13.73
C ALA A 39 19.10 -9.06 14.02
N ILE A 40 18.32 -8.18 14.70
CA ILE A 40 16.90 -8.40 14.97
C ILE A 40 16.10 -8.46 13.65
N ALA A 41 16.46 -7.64 12.65
CA ALA A 41 15.84 -7.67 11.32
C ALA A 41 16.05 -9.03 10.62
N ILE A 42 17.23 -9.64 10.72
CA ILE A 42 17.51 -10.98 10.16
C ILE A 42 16.62 -12.02 10.83
N VAL A 43 16.46 -11.99 12.15
CA VAL A 43 15.55 -12.89 12.88
C VAL A 43 14.11 -12.72 12.39
N ASN A 44 13.66 -11.48 12.21
CA ASN A 44 12.32 -11.18 11.71
C ASN A 44 12.10 -11.71 10.28
N ILE A 45 13.07 -11.51 9.38
CA ILE A 45 13.04 -12.05 8.00
C ILE A 45 12.96 -13.57 8.04
N SER A 46 13.79 -14.22 8.86
CA SER A 46 13.82 -15.69 8.97
C SER A 46 12.48 -16.25 9.42
N MET A 47 11.84 -15.63 10.40
CA MET A 47 10.49 -16.02 10.86
C MET A 47 9.43 -15.89 9.76
N VAL A 48 9.43 -14.76 9.04
CA VAL A 48 8.50 -14.52 7.94
C VAL A 48 8.78 -15.48 6.78
N GLY A 49 10.05 -15.70 6.44
CA GLY A 49 10.48 -16.65 5.41
C GLY A 49 10.03 -18.07 5.71
N LEU A 50 10.23 -18.53 6.94
CA LEU A 50 9.78 -19.85 7.39
C LEU A 50 8.25 -19.99 7.29
N ALA A 51 7.50 -18.97 7.71
CA ALA A 51 6.04 -18.96 7.59
C ALA A 51 5.57 -19.04 6.13
N ILE A 52 6.29 -18.41 5.20
CA ILE A 52 6.01 -18.49 3.76
C ILE A 52 6.27 -19.90 3.24
N LEU A 53 7.43 -20.49 3.57
CA LEU A 53 7.78 -21.83 3.13
C LEU A 53 6.78 -22.86 3.63
N ILE A 54 6.39 -22.78 4.89
CA ILE A 54 5.34 -23.64 5.46
C ILE A 54 4.01 -23.46 4.71
N SER A 55 3.60 -22.20 4.46
CA SER A 55 2.37 -21.90 3.73
C SER A 55 2.39 -22.49 2.32
N GLN A 56 3.50 -22.30 1.58
CA GLN A 56 3.66 -22.85 0.23
C GLN A 56 3.64 -24.38 0.24
N TYR A 57 4.32 -25.02 1.19
CA TYR A 57 4.34 -26.47 1.33
C TYR A 57 2.93 -27.04 1.58
N VAL A 58 2.16 -26.40 2.47
CA VAL A 58 0.78 -26.81 2.77
C VAL A 58 -0.12 -26.60 1.57
N MET A 59 0.03 -25.49 0.84
CA MET A 59 -0.77 -25.20 -0.36
C MET A 59 -0.41 -26.10 -1.54
N ALA A 60 0.87 -26.43 -1.74
CA ALA A 60 1.31 -27.32 -2.82
C ALA A 60 0.78 -28.76 -2.67
N LYS A 61 0.51 -29.21 -1.45
CA LYS A 61 -0.09 -30.53 -1.20
C LYS A 61 -1.59 -30.62 -1.51
N ARG A 62 -2.26 -29.48 -1.72
CA ARG A 62 -3.69 -29.42 -2.05
C ARG A 62 -3.85 -28.97 -3.49
N SER A 63 -4.15 -29.90 -4.41
CA SER A 63 -4.54 -29.53 -5.77
C SER A 63 -5.94 -28.88 -5.72
N TYR A 64 -6.01 -27.58 -5.82
CA TYR A 64 -7.26 -26.89 -6.05
C TYR A 64 -7.57 -26.95 -7.54
N VAL A 65 -8.31 -27.98 -7.95
CA VAL A 65 -8.90 -28.02 -9.30
C VAL A 65 -10.02 -26.98 -9.30
N THR A 66 -9.79 -25.85 -9.91
CA THR A 66 -10.87 -24.92 -10.22
C THR A 66 -11.69 -25.57 -11.34
N ILE A 67 -12.82 -26.18 -10.99
CA ILE A 67 -13.78 -26.66 -11.98
C ILE A 67 -14.35 -25.39 -12.63
N THR A 68 -13.80 -25.02 -13.76
CA THR A 68 -14.39 -24.02 -14.67
C THR A 68 -15.61 -24.68 -15.30
N SER A 69 -16.71 -24.81 -14.55
CA SER A 69 -17.98 -25.13 -15.15
C SER A 69 -18.51 -23.87 -15.83
N THR A 70 -18.55 -23.87 -17.14
CA THR A 70 -19.32 -22.94 -17.99
C THR A 70 -20.84 -23.13 -17.84
N THR A 71 -21.29 -23.77 -16.78
CA THR A 71 -22.71 -23.79 -16.43
C THR A 71 -23.08 -22.40 -15.93
N GLN A 72 -23.94 -21.71 -16.70
CA GLN A 72 -24.75 -20.60 -16.22
C GLN A 72 -25.22 -20.97 -14.81
N GLY A 73 -24.71 -20.27 -13.79
CA GLY A 73 -24.98 -20.61 -12.41
C GLY A 73 -26.46 -20.78 -12.21
N ALA A 74 -26.88 -21.98 -11.83
CA ALA A 74 -28.24 -22.23 -11.42
C ALA A 74 -28.55 -21.14 -10.37
N GLN A 75 -29.57 -20.31 -10.64
CA GLN A 75 -30.01 -19.30 -9.67
C GLN A 75 -30.51 -20.09 -8.44
N VAL A 76 -29.62 -20.25 -7.47
CA VAL A 76 -29.98 -20.83 -6.18
C VAL A 76 -30.97 -19.88 -5.55
N SER A 77 -32.24 -20.27 -5.50
CA SER A 77 -33.29 -19.55 -4.82
C SER A 77 -33.02 -19.53 -3.32
N VAL A 78 -32.36 -18.46 -2.87
CA VAL A 78 -32.06 -18.27 -1.45
C VAL A 78 -33.35 -17.85 -0.74
N SER A 79 -33.70 -18.54 0.35
CA SER A 79 -34.87 -18.19 1.15
C SER A 79 -34.78 -16.72 1.62
N LYS A 80 -35.93 -16.03 1.71
CA LYS A 80 -35.99 -14.62 2.17
C LYS A 80 -35.30 -14.44 3.53
N THR A 81 -35.49 -15.39 4.45
CA THR A 81 -34.88 -15.36 5.79
C THR A 81 -33.34 -15.39 5.70
N LEU A 82 -32.77 -16.32 4.90
CA LEU A 82 -31.31 -16.42 4.74
C LEU A 82 -30.72 -15.16 4.09
N LYS A 83 -31.43 -14.55 3.15
CA LYS A 83 -31.05 -13.28 2.54
C LYS A 83 -31.00 -12.14 3.57
N TRP A 84 -32.02 -12.00 4.42
CA TRP A 84 -32.03 -10.97 5.47
C TRP A 84 -30.99 -11.22 6.55
N CYS A 85 -30.76 -12.47 6.98
CA CYS A 85 -29.69 -12.81 7.89
C CYS A 85 -28.31 -12.45 7.30
N GLY A 86 -28.06 -12.73 6.02
CA GLY A 86 -26.84 -12.36 5.32
C GLY A 86 -26.63 -10.84 5.25
N ILE A 87 -27.69 -10.08 4.92
CA ILE A 87 -27.64 -8.61 4.90
C ILE A 87 -27.33 -8.07 6.29
N LEU A 88 -28.02 -8.55 7.32
CA LEU A 88 -27.80 -8.12 8.71
C LEU A 88 -26.35 -8.40 9.16
N PHE A 89 -25.87 -9.61 8.90
CA PHE A 89 -24.49 -9.98 9.23
C PHE A 89 -23.46 -9.07 8.53
N CYS A 90 -23.59 -8.87 7.22
CA CYS A 90 -22.72 -7.97 6.47
C CYS A 90 -22.81 -6.52 6.99
N SER A 91 -24.01 -6.03 7.29
CA SER A 91 -24.20 -4.69 7.86
C SER A 91 -23.53 -4.53 9.22
N CYS A 92 -23.63 -5.53 10.10
CA CYS A 92 -22.94 -5.54 11.39
C CYS A 92 -21.41 -5.50 11.19
N VAL A 93 -20.87 -6.34 10.31
CA VAL A 93 -19.42 -6.34 10.02
C VAL A 93 -18.95 -4.98 9.50
N ILE A 94 -19.70 -4.39 8.56
CA ILE A 94 -19.39 -3.05 8.03
C ILE A 94 -19.45 -2.00 9.14
N PHE A 95 -20.49 -2.01 9.97
CA PHE A 95 -20.65 -1.06 11.06
C PHE A 95 -19.47 -1.12 12.03
N PHE A 96 -19.12 -2.31 12.52
CA PHE A 96 -17.98 -2.47 13.43
C PHE A 96 -16.64 -2.09 12.78
N SER A 97 -16.47 -2.34 11.49
CA SER A 97 -15.27 -1.92 10.74
C SER A 97 -15.17 -0.41 10.57
N LEU A 98 -16.30 0.29 10.51
CA LEU A 98 -16.33 1.75 10.38
C LEU A 98 -16.19 2.49 11.71
N LEU A 99 -16.48 1.85 12.84
CA LEU A 99 -16.41 2.49 14.17
C LEU A 99 -15.10 3.23 14.45
N PRO A 100 -13.90 2.63 14.20
CA PRO A 100 -12.64 3.36 14.42
C PRO A 100 -12.53 4.62 13.55
N HIS A 101 -12.98 4.56 12.30
CA HIS A 101 -12.94 5.70 11.38
C HIS A 101 -13.89 6.81 11.82
N ILE A 102 -15.12 6.44 12.23
CA ILE A 102 -16.11 7.38 12.76
C ILE A 102 -15.56 8.04 14.03
N THR A 103 -14.97 7.26 14.94
CA THR A 103 -14.36 7.80 16.16
C THR A 103 -13.26 8.81 15.84
N VAL A 104 -12.35 8.50 14.92
CA VAL A 104 -11.29 9.43 14.47
C VAL A 104 -11.91 10.73 13.93
N ILE A 105 -12.93 10.63 13.07
CA ILE A 105 -13.61 11.80 12.48
C ILE A 105 -14.30 12.61 13.56
N VAL A 106 -15.09 12.00 14.43
CA VAL A 106 -15.82 12.72 15.49
C VAL A 106 -14.85 13.40 16.44
N THR A 107 -13.80 12.68 16.89
CA THR A 107 -12.81 13.23 17.82
C THR A 107 -12.00 14.36 17.20
N SER A 108 -11.80 14.37 15.89
CA SER A 108 -11.09 15.47 15.20
C SER A 108 -11.77 16.83 15.34
N PHE A 109 -13.10 16.84 15.56
CA PHE A 109 -13.91 18.05 15.78
C PHE A 109 -14.14 18.36 17.26
N THR A 110 -13.47 17.69 18.19
CA THR A 110 -13.68 17.89 19.61
C THR A 110 -12.53 18.68 20.24
N GLU A 111 -12.88 19.57 21.17
CA GLU A 111 -11.92 20.29 21.98
C GLU A 111 -11.71 19.56 23.31
N GLY A 112 -10.43 19.16 23.58
CA GLY A 112 -10.03 18.68 24.89
C GLY A 112 -10.78 17.44 25.41
N TRP A 113 -11.12 16.48 24.55
CA TRP A 113 -11.76 15.24 25.03
C TRP A 113 -10.78 14.40 25.83
N SER A 114 -10.72 14.66 27.13
CA SER A 114 -9.90 13.92 28.10
C SER A 114 -10.75 13.47 29.28
N GLY A 115 -10.97 12.16 29.38
CA GLY A 115 -11.56 11.54 30.59
C GLY A 115 -13.07 11.65 30.76
N THR A 116 -13.81 12.27 29.87
CA THR A 116 -15.29 12.33 29.88
C THR A 116 -15.91 11.27 28.95
N ARG A 117 -17.13 10.81 29.28
CA ARG A 117 -17.83 9.78 28.52
C ARG A 117 -18.23 10.27 27.10
N TYR A 118 -18.43 11.58 26.95
CA TYR A 118 -18.81 12.24 25.70
C TYR A 118 -18.01 13.54 25.52
N PRO A 119 -17.75 13.96 24.28
CA PRO A 119 -17.12 15.25 24.01
C PRO A 119 -18.02 16.37 24.51
N THR A 120 -17.42 17.36 25.20
CA THR A 120 -18.15 18.49 25.80
C THR A 120 -18.33 19.65 24.84
N LYS A 121 -17.38 19.82 23.90
CA LYS A 121 -17.40 20.93 22.92
C LYS A 121 -16.93 20.44 21.56
N PHE A 122 -17.61 20.93 20.51
CA PHE A 122 -17.18 20.74 19.13
C PHE A 122 -16.53 22.04 18.61
N SER A 123 -15.39 21.90 17.93
CA SER A 123 -14.60 23.01 17.44
C SER A 123 -13.82 22.62 16.19
N PHE A 124 -13.49 23.59 15.33
CA PHE A 124 -12.57 23.45 14.22
C PHE A 124 -11.11 23.79 14.58
N GLU A 125 -10.81 24.04 15.86
CA GLU A 125 -9.49 24.49 16.31
C GLU A 125 -8.37 23.52 15.93
N ASN A 126 -8.62 22.21 16.02
CA ASN A 126 -7.64 21.20 15.61
C ASN A 126 -7.24 21.33 14.14
N TYR A 127 -8.18 21.66 13.25
CA TYR A 127 -7.91 21.88 11.83
C TYR A 127 -7.15 23.21 11.59
N GLN A 128 -7.51 24.27 12.31
CA GLN A 128 -6.78 25.55 12.24
C GLN A 128 -5.33 25.38 12.66
N ARG A 129 -5.08 24.67 13.76
CA ARG A 129 -3.73 24.33 14.22
C ARG A 129 -2.96 23.53 13.19
N ILE A 130 -3.58 22.51 12.56
CA ILE A 130 -2.90 21.69 11.56
C ILE A 130 -2.51 22.51 10.33
N PHE A 131 -3.40 23.35 9.81
CA PHE A 131 -3.08 24.18 8.64
C PHE A 131 -1.98 25.19 8.91
N GLN A 132 -1.76 25.58 10.16
CA GLN A 132 -0.65 26.45 10.57
C GLN A 132 0.66 25.66 10.75
N ILE A 133 0.63 24.49 11.37
CA ILE A 133 1.82 23.79 11.86
C ILE A 133 2.16 22.56 11.00
N ALA A 134 1.17 21.85 10.46
CA ALA A 134 1.33 20.55 9.80
C ALA A 134 1.04 20.56 8.28
N LYS A 135 1.03 21.73 7.64
CA LYS A 135 0.88 21.83 6.18
C LYS A 135 1.97 21.07 5.43
N THR A 136 3.22 21.17 5.90
CA THR A 136 4.37 20.50 5.29
C THR A 136 4.25 18.97 5.29
N PRO A 137 3.90 18.28 6.39
CA PRO A 137 3.64 16.83 6.37
C PRO A 137 2.58 16.37 5.37
N ILE A 138 1.52 17.16 5.16
CA ILE A 138 0.47 16.84 4.19
C ILE A 138 1.03 16.90 2.76
N LEU A 139 1.71 17.98 2.43
CA LEU A 139 2.31 18.17 1.10
C LEU A 139 3.41 17.15 0.82
N ASN A 140 4.26 16.85 1.81
CA ASN A 140 5.30 15.84 1.70
C ASN A 140 4.69 14.46 1.41
N SER A 141 3.65 14.06 2.14
CA SER A 141 2.98 12.77 1.92
C SER A 141 2.43 12.66 0.51
N LEU A 142 1.76 13.71 0.02
CA LEU A 142 1.23 13.74 -1.34
C LEU A 142 2.36 13.68 -2.39
N PHE A 143 3.38 14.51 -2.25
CA PHE A 143 4.53 14.53 -3.15
C PHE A 143 5.23 13.19 -3.22
N LEU A 144 5.59 12.61 -2.07
CA LEU A 144 6.30 11.33 -1.99
C LEU A 144 5.46 10.18 -2.52
N ALA A 145 4.17 10.12 -2.16
CA ALA A 145 3.28 9.05 -2.61
C ALA A 145 3.01 9.14 -4.12
N ILE A 146 2.78 10.34 -4.66
CA ILE A 146 2.57 10.54 -6.11
C ILE A 146 3.84 10.18 -6.88
N THR A 147 5.00 10.72 -6.48
CA THR A 147 6.27 10.47 -7.16
C THR A 147 6.63 8.99 -7.14
N ALA A 148 6.54 8.33 -5.98
CA ALA A 148 6.82 6.89 -5.88
C ALA A 148 5.82 6.05 -6.69
N THR A 149 4.53 6.42 -6.72
CA THR A 149 3.52 5.73 -7.53
C THR A 149 3.79 5.89 -9.03
N LEU A 150 4.18 7.08 -9.48
CA LEU A 150 4.53 7.31 -10.89
C LEU A 150 5.73 6.46 -11.33
N VAL A 151 6.81 6.49 -10.54
CA VAL A 151 8.00 5.66 -10.81
C VAL A 151 7.62 4.17 -10.80
N ALA A 152 6.87 3.73 -9.80
CA ALA A 152 6.41 2.34 -9.70
C ALA A 152 5.50 1.94 -10.88
N THR A 153 4.67 2.87 -11.39
CA THR A 153 3.79 2.61 -12.53
C THR A 153 4.61 2.38 -13.81
N VAL A 154 5.58 3.23 -14.08
CA VAL A 154 6.44 3.08 -15.26
C VAL A 154 7.23 1.77 -15.17
N VAL A 155 8.00 1.59 -14.10
CA VAL A 155 8.89 0.42 -13.94
C VAL A 155 8.09 -0.87 -13.81
N GLY A 156 7.02 -0.88 -12.99
CA GLY A 156 6.19 -2.06 -12.77
C GLY A 156 5.46 -2.51 -14.04
N THR A 157 5.00 -1.58 -14.89
CA THR A 157 4.38 -1.89 -16.18
C THR A 157 5.40 -2.47 -17.16
N LEU A 158 6.58 -1.90 -17.27
CA LEU A 158 7.65 -2.43 -18.13
C LEU A 158 8.09 -3.83 -17.70
N LEU A 159 8.31 -4.02 -16.40
CA LEU A 159 8.66 -5.33 -15.85
C LEU A 159 7.55 -6.36 -16.07
N SER A 160 6.27 -5.96 -15.95
CA SER A 160 5.14 -6.86 -16.21
C SER A 160 5.08 -7.28 -17.69
N TYR A 161 5.36 -6.36 -18.61
CA TYR A 161 5.45 -6.67 -20.05
C TYR A 161 6.55 -7.70 -20.31
N ILE A 162 7.75 -7.50 -19.76
CA ILE A 162 8.86 -8.45 -19.89
C ILE A 162 8.49 -9.81 -19.28
N ALA A 163 7.90 -9.82 -18.09
CA ALA A 163 7.52 -11.05 -17.40
C ALA A 163 6.46 -11.89 -18.14
N VAL A 164 5.52 -11.24 -18.86
CA VAL A 164 4.43 -11.95 -19.57
C VAL A 164 4.83 -12.31 -20.99
N ARG A 165 5.42 -11.38 -21.74
CA ARG A 165 5.65 -11.53 -23.19
C ARG A 165 7.02 -12.12 -23.54
N LYS A 166 8.00 -12.01 -22.65
CA LYS A 166 9.34 -12.54 -22.94
C LYS A 166 9.56 -13.86 -22.23
N GLN A 167 10.10 -14.82 -22.98
CA GLN A 167 10.60 -16.08 -22.42
C GLN A 167 12.13 -15.97 -22.26
N PHE A 168 12.61 -16.05 -21.02
CA PHE A 168 14.02 -16.02 -20.72
C PHE A 168 14.34 -16.88 -19.49
N HIS A 169 15.55 -17.40 -19.45
CA HIS A 169 16.04 -18.14 -18.31
C HIS A 169 16.17 -17.17 -17.10
N GLY A 170 15.56 -17.49 -15.98
CA GLY A 170 15.59 -16.62 -14.79
C GLY A 170 14.33 -15.75 -14.59
N LYS A 171 13.26 -15.98 -15.34
CA LYS A 171 11.97 -15.31 -15.11
C LYS A 171 11.49 -15.41 -13.66
N TRP A 172 11.75 -16.55 -13.01
CA TRP A 172 11.44 -16.74 -11.60
C TRP A 172 12.23 -15.81 -10.67
N ILE A 173 13.49 -15.44 -11.06
CA ILE A 173 14.32 -14.48 -10.30
C ILE A 173 13.67 -13.09 -10.37
N LEU A 174 13.20 -12.68 -11.55
CA LEU A 174 12.49 -11.41 -11.71
C LEU A 174 11.26 -11.37 -10.81
N ASP A 175 10.40 -12.39 -10.86
CA ASP A 175 9.20 -12.48 -10.03
C ASP A 175 9.54 -12.45 -8.54
N LEU A 176 10.58 -13.18 -8.12
CA LEU A 176 11.02 -13.23 -6.74
C LEU A 176 11.58 -11.88 -6.29
N THR A 177 12.46 -11.25 -7.08
CA THR A 177 13.03 -9.94 -6.77
C THR A 177 11.98 -8.86 -6.64
N VAL A 178 10.99 -8.84 -7.52
CA VAL A 178 9.87 -7.89 -7.45
C VAL A 178 9.00 -8.15 -6.23
N MET A 179 8.77 -9.42 -5.86
CA MET A 179 7.87 -9.75 -4.74
C MET A 179 8.54 -9.69 -3.37
N LEU A 180 9.86 -9.85 -3.29
CA LEU A 180 10.60 -9.91 -2.04
C LEU A 180 10.32 -8.72 -1.10
N PRO A 181 10.37 -7.45 -1.55
CA PRO A 181 10.10 -6.29 -0.69
C PRO A 181 8.67 -6.23 -0.16
N PHE A 182 7.73 -6.88 -0.84
CA PHE A 182 6.33 -6.96 -0.40
C PHE A 182 6.16 -7.94 0.78
N ILE A 183 6.99 -8.95 0.83
CA ILE A 183 6.97 -9.99 1.87
C ILE A 183 7.67 -9.48 3.13
N LEU A 184 8.74 -8.70 2.97
CA LEU A 184 9.55 -8.21 4.07
C LEU A 184 8.80 -7.17 4.94
N PRO A 185 9.00 -7.19 6.27
CA PRO A 185 8.52 -6.13 7.15
C PRO A 185 9.05 -4.76 6.73
N GLY A 186 8.19 -3.72 6.79
CA GLY A 186 8.56 -2.39 6.29
C GLY A 186 9.74 -1.76 7.00
N ILE A 187 9.84 -2.00 8.30
CA ILE A 187 10.96 -1.47 9.08
C ILE A 187 12.28 -2.10 8.66
N VAL A 188 12.29 -3.39 8.30
CA VAL A 188 13.47 -4.10 7.81
C VAL A 188 13.92 -3.54 6.47
N VAL A 189 12.97 -3.29 5.56
CA VAL A 189 13.26 -2.63 4.27
C VAL A 189 13.81 -1.23 4.51
N GLY A 190 13.24 -0.47 5.45
CA GLY A 190 13.76 0.84 5.84
C GLY A 190 15.20 0.79 6.33
N VAL A 191 15.54 -0.16 7.22
CA VAL A 191 16.91 -0.35 7.73
C VAL A 191 17.88 -0.70 6.59
N ALA A 192 17.51 -1.63 5.71
CA ALA A 192 18.36 -2.04 4.60
C ALA A 192 18.66 -0.85 3.66
N ILE A 193 17.65 -0.05 3.33
CA ILE A 193 17.81 1.14 2.49
C ILE A 193 18.65 2.20 3.21
N LEU A 194 18.37 2.47 4.48
CA LEU A 194 19.15 3.43 5.27
C LEU A 194 20.61 3.03 5.31
N SER A 195 20.91 1.75 5.62
CA SER A 195 22.29 1.24 5.68
C SER A 195 22.99 1.32 4.33
N GLY A 196 22.28 1.00 3.23
CA GLY A 196 22.85 1.01 1.88
C GLY A 196 23.14 2.40 1.33
N PHE A 197 22.42 3.44 1.81
CA PHE A 197 22.54 4.82 1.34
C PHE A 197 23.04 5.80 2.41
N SER A 198 23.56 5.31 3.53
CA SER A 198 24.15 6.14 4.59
C SER A 198 25.61 6.51 4.35
N SER A 199 26.32 5.77 3.48
CA SER A 199 27.73 5.95 3.17
C SER A 199 28.04 5.48 1.74
N GLY A 200 29.23 5.78 1.24
CA GLY A 200 29.71 5.33 -0.07
C GLY A 200 29.46 6.34 -1.19
N LEU A 201 29.24 5.83 -2.42
CA LEU A 201 29.16 6.65 -3.64
C LEU A 201 27.92 7.57 -3.69
N MET A 202 26.83 7.20 -3.05
CA MET A 202 25.59 7.99 -3.03
C MET A 202 25.02 8.02 -1.61
N VAL A 203 25.22 9.13 -0.92
CA VAL A 203 24.61 9.37 0.39
C VAL A 203 23.27 10.07 0.17
N LEU A 204 22.17 9.35 0.41
CA LEU A 204 20.81 9.85 0.23
C LEU A 204 20.08 10.08 1.56
N THR A 205 20.73 9.79 2.68
CA THR A 205 20.15 9.97 4.02
C THR A 205 19.72 11.42 4.22
N GLY A 206 18.50 11.60 4.74
CA GLY A 206 17.93 12.93 4.98
C GLY A 206 17.26 13.57 3.77
N THR A 207 17.33 12.95 2.59
CA THR A 207 16.70 13.48 1.37
C THR A 207 15.33 12.84 1.10
N TRP A 208 14.51 13.49 0.27
CA TRP A 208 13.26 12.91 -0.23
C TRP A 208 13.48 11.68 -1.12
N MET A 209 14.64 11.60 -1.78
CA MET A 209 14.94 10.52 -2.72
C MET A 209 14.99 9.16 -2.04
N ILE A 210 15.60 9.06 -0.85
CA ILE A 210 15.67 7.80 -0.10
C ILE A 210 14.27 7.31 0.27
N MET A 211 13.34 8.22 0.58
CA MET A 211 11.95 7.88 0.89
C MET A 211 11.19 7.40 -0.35
N VAL A 212 11.37 8.08 -1.50
CA VAL A 212 10.78 7.66 -2.78
C VAL A 212 11.29 6.27 -3.19
N ILE A 213 12.59 6.01 -3.03
CA ILE A 213 13.19 4.69 -3.31
C ILE A 213 12.53 3.63 -2.41
N GLY A 214 12.42 3.88 -1.11
CA GLY A 214 11.79 2.97 -0.15
C GLY A 214 10.33 2.69 -0.48
N PHE A 215 9.58 3.72 -0.83
CA PHE A 215 8.18 3.62 -1.22
C PHE A 215 8.00 2.87 -2.54
N PHE A 216 8.81 3.20 -3.55
CA PHE A 216 8.84 2.53 -4.84
C PHE A 216 9.11 1.04 -4.70
N ILE A 217 10.23 0.67 -4.08
CA ILE A 217 10.63 -0.73 -3.91
C ILE A 217 9.53 -1.52 -3.22
N ARG A 218 8.94 -0.97 -2.17
CA ARG A 218 7.98 -1.67 -1.34
C ARG A 218 6.60 -1.80 -1.96
N ARG A 219 6.18 -0.89 -2.83
CA ARG A 219 4.81 -0.84 -3.38
C ARG A 219 4.70 -1.12 -4.87
N MET A 220 5.81 -1.16 -5.59
CA MET A 220 5.86 -1.57 -6.99
C MET A 220 5.19 -2.94 -7.26
N PRO A 221 5.25 -3.94 -6.36
CA PRO A 221 4.57 -5.22 -6.55
C PRO A 221 3.07 -5.12 -6.82
N TYR A 222 2.38 -4.12 -6.30
CA TYR A 222 0.95 -3.91 -6.57
C TYR A 222 0.70 -3.64 -8.06
N ILE A 223 1.51 -2.75 -8.63
CA ILE A 223 1.38 -2.37 -10.04
C ILE A 223 1.82 -3.53 -10.93
N PHE A 224 2.97 -4.13 -10.62
CA PHE A 224 3.48 -5.29 -11.34
C PHE A 224 2.44 -6.42 -11.43
N ARG A 225 1.81 -6.82 -10.32
CA ARG A 225 0.78 -7.87 -10.30
C ARG A 225 -0.47 -7.48 -11.05
N SER A 226 -0.95 -6.26 -10.88
CA SER A 226 -2.16 -5.79 -11.56
C SER A 226 -1.95 -5.65 -13.06
N ALA A 227 -0.80 -5.12 -13.49
CA ALA A 227 -0.41 -5.02 -14.88
C ALA A 227 -0.20 -6.41 -15.51
N THR A 228 0.47 -7.34 -14.80
CA THR A 228 0.64 -8.73 -15.24
C THR A 228 -0.70 -9.41 -15.45
N ALA A 229 -1.63 -9.29 -14.50
CA ALA A 229 -2.97 -9.87 -14.63
C ALA A 229 -3.75 -9.29 -15.82
N SER A 230 -3.65 -7.99 -16.05
CA SER A 230 -4.29 -7.33 -17.18
C SER A 230 -3.68 -7.77 -18.51
N LEU A 231 -2.35 -7.81 -18.61
CA LEU A 231 -1.66 -8.22 -19.84
C LEU A 231 -1.88 -9.71 -20.19
N SER A 232 -2.00 -10.57 -19.17
CA SER A 232 -2.28 -12.01 -19.36
C SER A 232 -3.67 -12.28 -19.95
N GLN A 233 -4.58 -11.31 -19.89
CA GLN A 233 -5.92 -11.42 -20.50
C GLN A 233 -5.94 -10.93 -21.96
N ILE A 234 -4.88 -10.29 -22.43
CA ILE A 234 -4.76 -9.80 -23.80
C ILE A 234 -4.08 -10.87 -24.64
N ASP A 235 -4.77 -11.36 -25.66
CA ASP A 235 -4.22 -12.35 -26.57
C ASP A 235 -3.01 -11.78 -27.33
N ILE A 236 -1.97 -12.60 -27.50
CA ILE A 236 -0.75 -12.20 -28.18
C ILE A 236 -0.99 -11.88 -29.67
N SER A 237 -2.01 -12.50 -30.27
CA SER A 237 -2.40 -12.28 -31.68
C SER A 237 -2.68 -10.82 -31.99
N VAL A 238 -3.10 -10.02 -31.03
CA VAL A 238 -3.31 -8.56 -31.20
C VAL A 238 -1.98 -7.84 -31.48
N GLU A 239 -0.91 -8.22 -30.80
CA GLU A 239 0.42 -7.68 -31.01
C GLU A 239 1.04 -8.21 -32.33
N GLU A 240 0.82 -9.49 -32.65
CA GLU A 240 1.26 -10.12 -33.88
C GLU A 240 0.58 -9.50 -35.10
N ALA A 241 -0.73 -9.27 -35.08
CA ALA A 241 -1.47 -8.59 -36.13
C ALA A 241 -0.94 -7.17 -36.40
N SER A 242 -0.59 -6.44 -35.31
CA SER A 242 0.02 -5.12 -35.46
C SER A 242 1.42 -5.18 -36.09
N ALA A 243 2.20 -6.20 -35.78
CA ALA A 243 3.52 -6.42 -36.37
C ALA A 243 3.40 -6.78 -37.88
N ILE A 244 2.43 -7.63 -38.25
CA ILE A 244 2.13 -7.97 -39.65
C ILE A 244 1.71 -6.72 -40.43
N ALA A 245 0.97 -5.79 -39.81
CA ALA A 245 0.62 -4.51 -40.41
C ALA A 245 1.81 -3.51 -40.49
N GLY A 246 3.03 -3.93 -40.14
CA GLY A 246 4.26 -3.15 -40.26
C GLY A 246 4.52 -2.18 -39.10
N ALA A 247 3.78 -2.28 -37.98
CA ALA A 247 4.02 -1.43 -36.80
C ALA A 247 5.30 -1.86 -36.08
N SER A 248 6.10 -0.88 -35.63
CA SER A 248 7.22 -1.13 -34.74
C SER A 248 6.76 -1.57 -33.36
N TRP A 249 7.63 -2.25 -32.60
CA TRP A 249 7.34 -2.66 -31.22
C TRP A 249 6.85 -1.50 -30.35
N GLY A 250 7.52 -0.34 -30.44
CA GLY A 250 7.12 0.83 -29.68
C GLY A 250 5.73 1.34 -30.06
N ALA A 251 5.39 1.35 -31.37
CA ALA A 251 4.07 1.75 -31.84
C ALA A 251 2.99 0.78 -31.30
N THR A 252 3.23 -0.53 -31.39
CA THR A 252 2.33 -1.56 -30.83
C THR A 252 2.16 -1.39 -29.32
N PHE A 253 3.28 -1.25 -28.58
CA PHE A 253 3.23 -1.11 -27.13
C PHE A 253 2.44 0.13 -26.69
N PHE A 254 2.77 1.31 -27.20
CA PHE A 254 2.15 2.56 -26.73
C PHE A 254 0.74 2.79 -27.26
N ARG A 255 0.42 2.29 -28.49
CA ARG A 255 -0.88 2.55 -29.11
C ARG A 255 -1.91 1.44 -28.93
N ILE A 256 -1.47 0.22 -28.61
CA ILE A 256 -2.36 -0.95 -28.48
C ILE A 256 -2.24 -1.57 -27.08
N THR A 257 -1.07 -2.11 -26.74
CA THR A 257 -0.89 -2.91 -25.53
C THR A 257 -1.10 -2.08 -24.25
N LEU A 258 -0.46 -0.93 -24.16
CA LEU A 258 -0.55 -0.05 -22.98
C LEU A 258 -1.97 0.49 -22.74
N PRO A 259 -2.71 0.97 -23.76
CA PRO A 259 -4.12 1.36 -23.58
C PRO A 259 -5.02 0.20 -23.15
N LEU A 260 -4.82 -1.00 -23.67
CA LEU A 260 -5.58 -2.19 -23.25
C LEU A 260 -5.26 -2.61 -21.80
N MET A 261 -4.01 -2.44 -21.35
CA MET A 261 -3.58 -2.69 -19.98
C MET A 261 -4.01 -1.58 -19.00
N ALA A 262 -4.38 -0.40 -19.48
CA ALA A 262 -4.58 0.79 -18.65
C ALA A 262 -5.55 0.58 -17.48
N PRO A 263 -6.68 -0.15 -17.57
CA PRO A 263 -7.54 -0.39 -16.43
C PRO A 263 -6.82 -1.13 -15.30
N GLY A 264 -6.03 -2.17 -15.61
CA GLY A 264 -5.25 -2.91 -14.63
C GLY A 264 -4.12 -2.07 -14.03
N ILE A 265 -3.40 -1.31 -14.85
CA ILE A 265 -2.32 -0.41 -14.39
C ILE A 265 -2.89 0.65 -13.44
N LEU A 266 -4.01 1.28 -13.79
CA LEU A 266 -4.66 2.29 -12.95
C LEU A 266 -5.15 1.68 -11.62
N ALA A 267 -5.74 0.49 -11.64
CA ALA A 267 -6.13 -0.21 -10.42
C ALA A 267 -4.92 -0.47 -9.51
N GLY A 268 -3.82 -0.97 -10.07
CA GLY A 268 -2.56 -1.16 -9.35
C GLY A 268 -1.99 0.14 -8.77
N ALA A 269 -2.02 1.23 -9.56
CA ALA A 269 -1.53 2.54 -9.15
C ALA A 269 -2.35 3.14 -7.99
N VAL A 270 -3.68 2.98 -8.01
CA VAL A 270 -4.56 3.42 -6.92
C VAL A 270 -4.27 2.67 -5.62
N ILE A 271 -4.12 1.35 -5.69
CA ILE A 271 -3.77 0.54 -4.52
C ILE A 271 -2.38 0.94 -4.00
N CYS A 272 -1.41 1.15 -4.90
CA CYS A 272 -0.08 1.63 -4.58
C CYS A 272 -0.14 2.97 -3.84
N PHE A 273 -0.77 3.99 -4.42
CA PHE A 273 -0.92 5.31 -3.82
C PHE A 273 -1.63 5.26 -2.47
N SER A 274 -2.79 4.59 -2.39
CA SER A 274 -3.57 4.49 -1.15
C SER A 274 -2.78 3.85 -0.02
N THR A 275 -1.99 2.81 -0.32
CA THR A 275 -1.15 2.14 0.67
C THR A 275 0.09 2.94 1.03
N LEU A 276 0.61 3.79 0.14
CA LEU A 276 1.72 4.71 0.42
C LEU A 276 1.31 5.85 1.33
N MET A 277 0.11 6.40 1.14
CA MET A 277 -0.41 7.46 2.02
C MET A 277 -0.46 7.03 3.49
N GLY A 278 -0.73 5.75 3.77
CA GLY A 278 -0.73 5.17 5.11
C GLY A 278 0.58 4.48 5.52
N GLU A 279 1.67 4.65 4.75
CA GLU A 279 2.92 3.96 5.06
C GLU A 279 3.64 4.61 6.23
N LEU A 280 3.83 3.84 7.30
CA LEU A 280 4.53 4.27 8.50
C LEU A 280 5.82 3.47 8.74
N SER A 281 5.76 2.14 8.54
CA SER A 281 6.83 1.24 8.98
C SER A 281 8.20 1.51 8.32
N THR A 282 8.21 1.81 7.02
CA THR A 282 9.42 2.20 6.31
C THR A 282 9.74 3.68 6.53
N THR A 283 8.69 4.49 6.56
CA THR A 283 8.81 5.95 6.70
C THR A 283 9.49 6.34 8.01
N ILE A 284 9.12 5.71 9.13
CA ILE A 284 9.65 6.03 10.48
C ILE A 284 11.17 5.83 10.59
N ILE A 285 11.76 5.04 9.69
CA ILE A 285 13.21 4.82 9.63
C ILE A 285 13.91 5.78 8.65
N LEU A 286 13.23 6.14 7.54
CA LEU A 286 13.86 6.89 6.45
C LEU A 286 13.60 8.40 6.50
N TYR A 287 12.59 8.85 7.26
CA TYR A 287 12.23 10.27 7.28
C TYR A 287 13.31 11.14 7.93
N SER A 288 13.33 12.38 7.54
CA SER A 288 14.08 13.45 8.19
C SER A 288 13.12 14.60 8.56
N ALA A 289 13.60 15.55 9.36
CA ALA A 289 12.78 16.67 9.82
C ALA A 289 12.11 17.44 8.68
N GLY A 290 12.81 17.64 7.55
CA GLY A 290 12.27 18.32 6.38
C GLY A 290 11.29 17.50 5.55
N TRP A 291 11.32 16.17 5.67
CA TRP A 291 10.51 15.24 4.86
C TRP A 291 9.55 14.41 5.72
N LYS A 292 9.07 14.99 6.81
CA LYS A 292 8.06 14.39 7.68
C LYS A 292 6.76 14.18 6.90
N THR A 293 6.13 13.00 7.09
CA THR A 293 4.84 12.64 6.48
C THR A 293 3.69 12.78 7.46
N ILE A 294 2.44 12.70 6.96
CA ILE A 294 1.23 12.70 7.80
C ILE A 294 1.31 11.60 8.86
N THR A 295 1.70 10.37 8.49
CA THR A 295 1.73 9.22 9.39
C THR A 295 2.75 9.40 10.52
N VAL A 296 3.90 9.99 10.23
CA VAL A 296 4.91 10.33 11.24
C VAL A 296 4.40 11.45 12.14
N ALA A 297 3.80 12.50 11.58
CA ALA A 297 3.23 13.58 12.38
C ALA A 297 2.12 13.11 13.32
N ILE A 298 1.24 12.19 12.87
CA ILE A 298 0.23 11.56 13.73
C ILE A 298 0.88 10.88 14.94
N ILE A 299 1.91 10.06 14.70
CA ILE A 299 2.63 9.35 15.77
C ILE A 299 3.27 10.32 16.77
N GLU A 300 3.93 11.37 16.27
CA GLU A 300 4.54 12.39 17.14
C GLU A 300 3.50 13.11 18.00
N TYR A 301 2.35 13.49 17.42
CA TYR A 301 1.26 14.13 18.17
C TYR A 301 0.68 13.18 19.24
N LEU A 302 0.54 11.88 18.94
CA LEU A 302 0.07 10.90 19.91
C LEU A 302 1.05 10.71 21.06
N PHE A 303 2.36 10.66 20.80
CA PHE A 303 3.38 10.54 21.84
C PHE A 303 3.54 11.82 22.67
N SER A 304 3.27 12.99 22.10
CA SER A 304 3.27 14.25 22.84
C SER A 304 1.94 14.55 23.54
N ALA A 305 1.04 13.59 23.64
CA ALA A 305 -0.29 13.71 24.24
C ALA A 305 -1.17 14.82 23.61
N THR A 306 -0.82 15.26 22.39
CA THR A 306 -1.58 16.26 21.63
C THR A 306 -2.58 15.58 20.70
N ILE A 307 -3.60 14.98 21.27
CA ILE A 307 -4.49 14.01 20.60
C ILE A 307 -5.35 14.65 19.50
N GLY A 308 -5.87 15.86 19.71
CA GLY A 308 -6.77 16.54 18.78
C GLY A 308 -6.19 16.70 17.35
N PRO A 309 -5.01 17.32 17.20
CA PRO A 309 -4.31 17.42 15.91
C PRO A 309 -4.00 16.05 15.26
N ALA A 310 -3.69 15.01 16.06
CA ALA A 310 -3.48 13.67 15.52
C ALA A 310 -4.74 13.12 14.84
N TYR A 311 -5.91 13.26 15.47
CA TYR A 311 -7.19 12.84 14.88
C TYR A 311 -7.57 13.65 13.65
N ALA A 312 -7.31 14.95 13.66
CA ALA A 312 -7.60 15.78 12.50
C ALA A 312 -6.69 15.44 11.30
N LEU A 313 -5.40 15.15 11.51
CA LEU A 313 -4.51 14.61 10.45
C LEU A 313 -4.98 13.23 9.98
N GLY A 314 -5.43 12.36 10.88
CA GLY A 314 -6.04 11.07 10.53
C GLY A 314 -7.27 11.23 9.64
N THR A 315 -8.14 12.18 9.96
CA THR A 315 -9.32 12.50 9.14
C THR A 315 -8.93 13.03 7.76
N ILE A 316 -7.95 13.94 7.67
CA ILE A 316 -7.41 14.41 6.39
C ILE A 316 -6.85 13.25 5.57
N LEU A 317 -6.12 12.32 6.19
CA LEU A 317 -5.59 11.14 5.53
C LEU A 317 -6.71 10.26 4.96
N ILE A 318 -7.76 10.00 5.74
CA ILE A 318 -8.94 9.25 5.29
C ILE A 318 -9.58 9.93 4.07
N VAL A 319 -9.80 11.25 4.13
CA VAL A 319 -10.41 12.02 3.02
C VAL A 319 -9.53 11.96 1.76
N LEU A 320 -8.22 12.13 1.90
CA LEU A 320 -7.29 12.06 0.76
C LEU A 320 -7.31 10.69 0.08
N VAL A 321 -7.27 9.60 0.87
CA VAL A 321 -7.31 8.23 0.33
C VAL A 321 -8.64 7.92 -0.32
N LEU A 322 -9.77 8.26 0.31
CA LEU A 322 -11.10 8.07 -0.25
C LEU A 322 -11.31 8.89 -1.53
N SER A 323 -10.82 10.13 -1.56
CA SER A 323 -10.87 10.99 -2.75
C SER A 323 -10.09 10.37 -3.91
N ALA A 324 -8.90 9.85 -3.67
CA ALA A 324 -8.09 9.20 -4.69
C ALA A 324 -8.78 7.94 -5.25
N ILE A 325 -9.34 7.08 -4.39
CA ILE A 325 -10.09 5.89 -4.79
C ILE A 325 -11.33 6.27 -5.60
N THR A 326 -12.08 7.27 -5.14
CA THR A 326 -13.31 7.71 -5.82
C THR A 326 -13.00 8.31 -7.19
N LEU A 327 -11.96 9.14 -7.28
CA LEU A 327 -11.51 9.72 -8.56
C LEU A 327 -11.10 8.62 -9.54
N ALA A 328 -10.32 7.66 -9.08
CA ALA A 328 -9.89 6.54 -9.91
C ALA A 328 -11.06 5.69 -10.40
N ASN A 329 -12.02 5.37 -9.54
CA ASN A 329 -13.21 4.62 -9.93
C ASN A 329 -14.05 5.38 -10.98
N ARG A 330 -14.15 6.71 -10.87
CA ARG A 330 -14.82 7.53 -11.89
C ARG A 330 -14.09 7.51 -13.23
N LEU A 331 -12.74 7.57 -13.21
CA LEU A 331 -11.92 7.53 -14.42
C LEU A 331 -11.99 6.15 -15.10
N LEU A 332 -11.93 5.07 -14.32
CA LEU A 332 -12.05 3.70 -14.81
C LEU A 332 -13.45 3.42 -15.39
N GLY A 333 -14.51 3.80 -14.67
CA GLY A 333 -15.88 3.58 -15.10
C GLY A 333 -16.22 4.31 -16.40
N ARG A 334 -15.70 5.53 -16.61
CA ARG A 334 -15.90 6.28 -17.85
C ARG A 334 -15.19 5.63 -19.04
N LYS A 335 -13.95 5.15 -18.88
CA LYS A 335 -13.21 4.48 -19.95
C LYS A 335 -13.83 3.14 -20.34
N MET A 336 -14.26 2.33 -19.37
CA MET A 336 -14.98 1.08 -19.64
C MET A 336 -16.29 1.33 -20.39
N SER A 337 -17.09 2.30 -19.97
CA SER A 337 -18.33 2.67 -20.65
C SER A 337 -18.11 3.15 -22.09
N GLN A 338 -16.99 3.82 -22.38
CA GLN A 338 -16.66 4.26 -23.75
C GLN A 338 -16.21 3.10 -24.64
N MET A 339 -15.43 2.15 -24.11
CA MET A 339 -15.04 0.96 -24.87
C MET A 339 -16.25 0.07 -25.23
N PHE A 340 -17.23 -0.07 -24.34
CA PHE A 340 -18.47 -0.80 -24.64
C PHE A 340 -19.44 -0.08 -25.61
N LYS A 341 -19.24 1.21 -25.86
CA LYS A 341 -20.04 1.96 -26.85
C LYS A 341 -19.44 1.95 -28.25
N MET A 342 -18.20 1.48 -28.40
CA MET A 342 -17.51 1.38 -29.69
C MET A 342 -17.52 -0.04 -30.27
N VAL A 343 -18.14 -1.01 -29.60
CA VAL A 343 -18.47 -2.35 -30.06
C VAL A 343 -19.99 -2.44 -30.27
#